data_d2be21b480624222879adc4c87062e88
#
_entry.id   d2be21b480624222879adc4c87062e88
#
_cell.length_a   1.000
_cell.length_b   1.000
_cell.length_c   1.000
_cell.angle_alpha   90.00
_cell.angle_beta   90.00
_cell.angle_gamma   90.00
#
_symmetry.space_group_name_H-M   'P 1'
#
loop_
_entity.id
_entity.type
_entity.pdbx_description
1 polymer ?
#
loop_
_entity_poly.entity_id
_entity_poly.type
_entity_poly.pdbx_seq_one_letter_code
_entity_poly.pdbx_strand_id
1 'polypeptide(L)'
;PIATLNGLQEAMRANFPAPPETTFTVSSIDECMEDYMAPAFYITSPIDDYAQNSIFINASTDTSSLRYFTTLAHEGFPGHLYQTVMSYEAGLHPVRFLLNYPGYVEGWATYVEMISYHYAGLDDDLASLLSLNQSALLSLYASTDLGIHYDGWSFSDTTAFWKDFGITDQTALREIYELIVEEPAHYLKYYVGYMEFVDLKEKAQETYGSAYSDLAHKALLSIGPAPFSIIETYLDNYYLPDAAPQ
;
A
#
# COMPACT_ATOMS: atom_id res chain seq x y z
N PRO A 1 7.96 15.41 -8.91
CA PRO A 1 6.84 14.49 -8.63
C PRO A 1 6.10 14.06 -9.89
N ILE A 2 5.67 14.97 -10.77
CA ILE A 2 4.91 14.61 -11.99
C ILE A 2 5.71 13.67 -12.90
N ALA A 3 6.99 13.95 -13.14
CA ALA A 3 7.84 13.08 -13.95
C ALA A 3 8.00 11.68 -13.31
N THR A 4 8.11 11.60 -11.99
CA THR A 4 8.19 10.35 -11.25
C THR A 4 6.89 9.57 -11.35
N LEU A 5 5.74 10.22 -11.15
CA LEU A 5 4.42 9.60 -11.27
C LEU A 5 4.16 9.06 -12.69
N ASN A 6 4.52 9.82 -13.71
CA ASN A 6 4.41 9.36 -15.10
C ASN A 6 5.35 8.17 -15.37
N GLY A 7 6.56 8.18 -14.82
CA GLY A 7 7.51 7.06 -14.91
C GLY A 7 6.98 5.79 -14.22
N LEU A 8 6.37 5.93 -13.05
CA LEU A 8 5.72 4.84 -12.32
C LEU A 8 4.52 4.27 -13.11
N GLN A 9 3.69 5.15 -13.68
CA GLN A 9 2.55 4.74 -14.52
C GLN A 9 3.00 3.96 -15.76
N GLU A 10 4.15 4.28 -16.32
CA GLU A 10 4.70 3.52 -17.45
C GLU A 10 5.33 2.19 -16.97
N ALA A 11 6.12 2.22 -15.90
CA ALA A 11 6.78 1.03 -15.37
C ALA A 11 5.80 -0.06 -14.90
N MET A 12 4.67 0.35 -14.28
CA MET A 12 3.67 -0.60 -13.78
C MET A 12 2.99 -1.43 -14.87
N ARG A 13 3.01 -0.99 -16.14
CA ARG A 13 2.35 -1.68 -17.27
C ARG A 13 2.87 -3.09 -17.51
N ALA A 14 4.06 -3.39 -17.01
CA ALA A 14 4.61 -4.74 -17.09
C ALA A 14 3.87 -5.76 -16.23
N ASN A 15 3.23 -5.30 -15.12
CA ASN A 15 2.72 -6.17 -14.06
C ASN A 15 1.25 -5.89 -13.69
N PHE A 16 0.68 -4.79 -14.17
CA PHE A 16 -0.66 -4.34 -13.79
C PHE A 16 -1.51 -3.97 -15.00
N PRO A 17 -2.85 -4.15 -14.94
CA PRO A 17 -3.76 -3.68 -15.96
C PRO A 17 -3.59 -2.19 -16.25
N ALA A 18 -3.80 -1.79 -17.50
CA ALA A 18 -3.78 -0.38 -17.85
C ALA A 18 -4.87 0.38 -17.07
N PRO A 19 -4.55 1.53 -16.46
CA PRO A 19 -5.58 2.37 -15.85
C PRO A 19 -6.53 2.93 -16.91
N PRO A 20 -7.77 3.27 -16.54
CA PRO A 20 -8.63 4.09 -17.38
C PRO A 20 -7.96 5.45 -17.65
N GLU A 21 -8.48 6.21 -18.61
CA GLU A 21 -7.99 7.57 -18.87
C GLU A 21 -8.15 8.40 -17.58
N THR A 22 -7.01 8.78 -17.01
CA THR A 22 -6.95 9.38 -15.67
C THR A 22 -6.12 10.64 -15.70
N THR A 23 -6.70 11.73 -15.23
CA THR A 23 -5.99 12.99 -14.99
C THR A 23 -5.75 13.17 -13.50
N PHE A 24 -4.62 13.80 -13.15
CA PHE A 24 -4.32 14.16 -11.77
C PHE A 24 -3.57 15.48 -11.68
N THR A 25 -3.72 16.13 -10.55
CA THR A 25 -2.97 17.34 -10.20
C THR A 25 -2.00 17.03 -9.07
N VAL A 26 -0.89 17.74 -9.04
CA VAL A 26 0.07 17.69 -7.93
C VAL A 26 0.20 19.10 -7.35
N SER A 27 -0.05 19.22 -6.06
CA SER A 27 0.03 20.47 -5.32
C SER A 27 0.89 20.29 -4.07
N SER A 28 1.53 21.36 -3.59
CA SER A 28 2.21 21.33 -2.29
C SER A 28 1.21 21.58 -1.17
N ILE A 29 1.46 21.01 0.00
CA ILE A 29 0.78 21.39 1.24
C ILE A 29 1.22 22.78 1.70
N ASP A 30 0.49 23.36 2.64
CA ASP A 30 0.89 24.62 3.29
C ASP A 30 2.13 24.40 4.17
N GLU A 31 3.07 25.35 4.15
CA GLU A 31 4.34 25.28 4.91
C GLU A 31 4.11 25.00 6.41
N CYS A 32 3.04 25.50 7.00
CA CYS A 32 2.74 25.27 8.41
C CYS A 32 2.34 23.80 8.74
N MET A 33 2.07 22.99 7.75
CA MET A 33 1.71 21.56 7.90
C MET A 33 2.90 20.62 7.63
N GLU A 34 3.99 21.11 7.08
CA GLU A 34 5.11 20.26 6.60
C GLU A 34 5.72 19.37 7.69
N ASP A 35 5.85 19.87 8.91
CA ASP A 35 6.42 19.12 10.04
C ASP A 35 5.54 17.95 10.52
N TYR A 36 4.27 17.93 10.12
CA TYR A 36 3.27 16.98 10.60
C TYR A 36 2.75 16.02 9.54
N MET A 37 3.09 16.24 8.27
CA MET A 37 2.50 15.48 7.16
C MET A 37 3.51 14.54 6.51
N ALA A 38 3.00 13.42 5.99
CA ALA A 38 3.77 12.48 5.17
C ALA A 38 4.41 13.16 3.94
N PRO A 39 5.43 12.54 3.32
CA PRO A 39 6.09 13.06 2.13
C PRO A 39 5.16 13.35 0.95
N ALA A 40 4.11 12.56 0.80
CA ALA A 40 3.02 12.76 -0.15
C ALA A 40 1.75 12.08 0.37
N PHE A 41 0.58 12.46 -0.16
CA PHE A 41 -0.67 11.75 0.06
C PHE A 41 -1.66 12.01 -1.08
N TYR A 42 -2.45 11.00 -1.37
CA TYR A 42 -3.56 11.08 -2.31
C TYR A 42 -4.85 11.44 -1.60
N ILE A 43 -5.62 12.35 -2.15
CA ILE A 43 -6.99 12.62 -1.69
C ILE A 43 -7.96 11.89 -2.62
N THR A 44 -8.74 10.98 -2.04
CA THR A 44 -9.77 10.23 -2.76
C THR A 44 -10.74 11.19 -3.46
N SER A 45 -10.96 10.94 -4.74
CA SER A 45 -11.87 11.75 -5.55
C SER A 45 -13.30 11.70 -5.03
N PRO A 46 -14.11 12.74 -5.27
CA PRO A 46 -15.54 12.69 -4.98
C PRO A 46 -16.22 11.51 -5.69
N ILE A 47 -17.18 10.87 -5.00
CA ILE A 47 -17.88 9.69 -5.50
C ILE A 47 -18.65 9.95 -6.83
N ASP A 48 -18.96 11.19 -7.11
CA ASP A 48 -19.67 11.66 -8.31
C ASP A 48 -18.74 12.27 -9.39
N ASP A 49 -17.43 12.38 -9.09
CA ASP A 49 -16.42 12.89 -10.04
C ASP A 49 -15.04 12.28 -9.80
N TYR A 50 -14.89 11.01 -10.11
CA TYR A 50 -13.63 10.26 -9.96
C TYR A 50 -12.56 10.61 -11.02
N ALA A 51 -12.87 11.50 -11.97
CA ALA A 51 -11.88 11.97 -12.93
C ALA A 51 -10.92 13.01 -12.33
N GLN A 52 -11.31 13.66 -11.24
CA GLN A 52 -10.49 14.67 -10.57
C GLN A 52 -9.66 14.05 -9.43
N ASN A 53 -8.41 13.76 -9.72
CA ASN A 53 -7.49 13.18 -8.75
C ASN A 53 -6.45 14.20 -8.29
N SER A 54 -6.13 14.21 -7.01
CA SER A 54 -5.16 15.15 -6.43
C SER A 54 -4.16 14.42 -5.54
N ILE A 55 -2.88 14.65 -5.82
CA ILE A 55 -1.77 14.22 -4.95
C ILE A 55 -1.16 15.48 -4.34
N PHE A 56 -1.04 15.50 -3.03
CA PHE A 56 -0.37 16.55 -2.29
C PHE A 56 1.03 16.07 -1.91
N ILE A 57 1.99 16.97 -2.00
CA ILE A 57 3.38 16.70 -1.65
C ILE A 57 3.84 17.64 -0.55
N ASN A 58 4.66 17.11 0.34
CA ASN A 58 5.37 17.85 1.35
C ASN A 58 6.68 18.39 0.75
N ALA A 59 6.77 19.72 0.57
CA ALA A 59 7.89 20.35 -0.12
C ALA A 59 9.19 20.30 0.71
N SER A 60 9.13 20.06 2.02
CA SER A 60 10.31 19.88 2.87
C SER A 60 10.99 18.52 2.69
N THR A 61 10.34 17.58 2.03
CA THR A 61 10.87 16.22 1.83
C THR A 61 11.95 16.20 0.74
N ASP A 62 13.03 15.45 0.98
CA ASP A 62 14.04 15.17 -0.03
C ASP A 62 13.46 14.36 -1.19
N THR A 63 13.19 15.05 -2.31
CA THR A 63 12.59 14.46 -3.52
C THR A 63 13.53 13.53 -4.29
N SER A 64 14.81 13.47 -3.92
CA SER A 64 15.79 12.54 -4.49
C SER A 64 15.86 11.21 -3.72
N SER A 65 15.23 11.15 -2.56
CA SER A 65 15.26 9.95 -1.71
C SER A 65 14.42 8.80 -2.29
N LEU A 66 14.89 7.57 -2.06
CA LEU A 66 14.14 6.38 -2.43
C LEU A 66 12.79 6.31 -1.68
N ARG A 67 12.76 6.77 -0.43
CA ARG A 67 11.52 6.87 0.35
C ARG A 67 10.48 7.75 -0.35
N TYR A 68 10.89 8.90 -0.89
CA TYR A 68 9.97 9.75 -1.65
C TYR A 68 9.43 9.06 -2.90
N PHE A 69 10.30 8.31 -3.62
CA PHE A 69 9.90 7.54 -4.78
C PHE A 69 8.85 6.46 -4.43
N THR A 70 9.10 5.67 -3.39
CA THR A 70 8.17 4.61 -2.96
C THR A 70 6.88 5.17 -2.37
N THR A 71 6.94 6.34 -1.68
CA THR A 71 5.73 7.05 -1.25
C THR A 71 4.88 7.50 -2.44
N LEU A 72 5.49 8.02 -3.51
CA LEU A 72 4.74 8.38 -4.73
C LEU A 72 4.14 7.15 -5.44
N ALA A 73 4.77 5.98 -5.33
CA ALA A 73 4.18 4.73 -5.81
C ALA A 73 2.97 4.32 -4.95
N HIS A 74 3.07 4.44 -3.63
CA HIS A 74 2.00 4.19 -2.66
C HIS A 74 0.80 5.10 -2.90
N GLU A 75 1.01 6.40 -3.06
CA GLU A 75 -0.06 7.39 -3.22
C GLU A 75 -0.62 7.46 -4.65
N GLY A 76 0.22 7.24 -5.66
CA GLY A 76 -0.11 7.41 -7.06
C GLY A 76 -0.29 6.11 -7.83
N PHE A 77 0.78 5.71 -8.54
CA PHE A 77 0.80 4.55 -9.42
C PHE A 77 1.88 3.53 -9.01
N PRO A 78 1.49 2.27 -8.77
CA PRO A 78 0.16 1.65 -8.86
C PRO A 78 -0.66 1.64 -7.54
N GLY A 79 -0.46 2.63 -6.66
CA GLY A 79 -1.05 2.71 -5.31
C GLY A 79 -2.47 3.25 -5.25
N HIS A 80 -2.76 4.13 -4.29
CA HIS A 80 -4.10 4.60 -3.94
C HIS A 80 -4.87 5.23 -5.10
N LEU A 81 -4.24 6.12 -5.87
CA LEU A 81 -4.89 6.75 -7.01
C LEU A 81 -5.32 5.69 -8.03
N TYR A 82 -4.40 4.81 -8.40
CA TYR A 82 -4.68 3.74 -9.35
C TYR A 82 -5.77 2.77 -8.83
N GLN A 83 -5.67 2.32 -7.58
CA GLN A 83 -6.69 1.47 -6.95
C GLN A 83 -8.07 2.11 -7.00
N THR A 84 -8.16 3.41 -6.71
CA THR A 84 -9.40 4.17 -6.69
C THR A 84 -10.03 4.23 -8.08
N VAL A 85 -9.29 4.64 -9.09
CA VAL A 85 -9.84 4.77 -10.46
C VAL A 85 -10.23 3.41 -11.05
N MET A 86 -9.48 2.35 -10.75
CA MET A 86 -9.83 0.98 -11.17
C MET A 86 -11.10 0.47 -10.50
N SER A 87 -11.31 0.79 -9.22
CA SER A 87 -12.54 0.44 -8.49
C SER A 87 -13.77 1.17 -9.05
N TYR A 88 -13.62 2.42 -9.45
CA TYR A 88 -14.69 3.18 -10.11
C TYR A 88 -15.01 2.59 -11.49
N GLU A 89 -13.99 2.30 -12.30
CA GLU A 89 -14.16 1.70 -13.63
C GLU A 89 -14.85 0.33 -13.57
N ALA A 90 -14.65 -0.42 -12.48
CA ALA A 90 -15.33 -1.69 -12.26
C ALA A 90 -16.86 -1.57 -12.08
N GLY A 91 -17.40 -0.35 -11.99
CA GLY A 91 -18.84 -0.09 -11.90
C GLY A 91 -19.48 -0.64 -10.62
N LEU A 92 -18.75 -0.64 -9.51
CA LEU A 92 -19.23 -1.12 -8.23
C LEU A 92 -20.43 -0.30 -7.74
N HIS A 93 -21.33 -0.96 -7.00
CA HIS A 93 -22.47 -0.26 -6.40
C HIS A 93 -21.98 0.87 -5.47
N PRO A 94 -22.54 2.11 -5.55
CA PRO A 94 -22.05 3.27 -4.80
C PRO A 94 -21.87 3.04 -3.29
N VAL A 95 -22.68 2.17 -2.67
CA VAL A 95 -22.52 1.82 -1.25
C VAL A 95 -21.14 1.25 -0.92
N ARG A 96 -20.45 0.62 -1.89
CA ARG A 96 -19.12 0.04 -1.68
C ARG A 96 -18.06 1.10 -1.37
N PHE A 97 -18.22 2.29 -1.91
CA PHE A 97 -17.32 3.43 -1.66
C PHE A 97 -17.59 4.14 -0.32
N LEU A 98 -18.71 3.84 0.33
CA LEU A 98 -19.04 4.33 1.68
C LEU A 98 -18.57 3.36 2.78
N LEU A 99 -18.20 2.13 2.41
CA LEU A 99 -17.71 1.13 3.35
C LEU A 99 -16.19 1.29 3.52
N ASN A 100 -15.75 1.26 4.77
CA ASN A 100 -14.34 1.41 5.09
C ASN A 100 -13.69 0.03 5.31
N TYR A 101 -12.75 -0.32 4.43
CA TYR A 101 -11.93 -1.53 4.53
C TYR A 101 -10.44 -1.17 4.51
N PRO A 102 -9.91 -0.57 5.59
CA PRO A 102 -8.56 0.00 5.59
C PRO A 102 -7.48 -1.05 5.31
N GLY A 103 -7.65 -2.30 5.75
CA GLY A 103 -6.72 -3.39 5.42
C GLY A 103 -6.63 -3.66 3.91
N TYR A 104 -7.73 -3.54 3.17
CA TYR A 104 -7.69 -3.64 1.71
C TYR A 104 -7.03 -2.40 1.08
N VAL A 105 -7.39 -1.20 1.53
CA VAL A 105 -6.92 0.05 0.92
C VAL A 105 -5.42 0.25 1.17
N GLU A 106 -4.99 0.21 2.41
CA GLU A 106 -3.59 0.39 2.81
C GLU A 106 -2.73 -0.83 2.47
N GLY A 107 -3.30 -2.03 2.60
CA GLY A 107 -2.61 -3.26 2.22
C GLY A 107 -2.25 -3.31 0.75
N TRP A 108 -3.15 -2.88 -0.15
CA TRP A 108 -2.83 -2.73 -1.56
C TRP A 108 -1.70 -1.75 -1.80
N ALA A 109 -1.81 -0.53 -1.25
CA ALA A 109 -0.81 0.50 -1.44
C ALA A 109 0.57 0.08 -0.89
N THR A 110 0.59 -0.61 0.25
CA THR A 110 1.82 -1.20 0.81
C THR A 110 2.37 -2.32 -0.08
N TYR A 111 1.51 -3.19 -0.60
CA TYR A 111 1.90 -4.26 -1.51
C TYR A 111 2.59 -3.72 -2.78
N VAL A 112 2.03 -2.68 -3.39
CA VAL A 112 2.61 -2.09 -4.59
C VAL A 112 3.80 -1.17 -4.29
N GLU A 113 3.87 -0.58 -3.09
CA GLU A 113 5.06 0.11 -2.60
C GLU A 113 6.27 -0.85 -2.56
N MET A 114 6.09 -2.07 -2.04
CA MET A 114 7.16 -3.09 -2.04
C MET A 114 7.59 -3.47 -3.45
N ILE A 115 6.69 -3.57 -4.41
CA ILE A 115 7.00 -3.83 -5.82
C ILE A 115 7.77 -2.66 -6.44
N SER A 116 7.46 -1.42 -6.05
CA SER A 116 8.01 -0.21 -6.65
C SER A 116 9.53 -0.08 -6.51
N TYR A 117 10.15 -0.76 -5.55
CA TYR A 117 11.62 -0.81 -5.44
C TYR A 117 12.27 -1.30 -6.74
N HIS A 118 11.63 -2.23 -7.46
CA HIS A 118 12.10 -2.72 -8.76
C HIS A 118 11.88 -1.73 -9.91
N TYR A 119 11.08 -0.68 -9.70
CA TYR A 119 10.90 0.40 -10.68
C TYR A 119 11.86 1.58 -10.47
N ALA A 120 12.63 1.59 -9.38
CA ALA A 120 13.51 2.68 -9.00
C ALA A 120 14.86 2.70 -9.75
N GLY A 121 15.06 1.81 -10.72
CA GLY A 121 16.32 1.70 -11.47
C GLY A 121 17.48 1.12 -10.65
N LEU A 122 17.19 0.41 -9.58
CA LEU A 122 18.15 -0.30 -8.74
C LEU A 122 18.50 -1.66 -9.38
N ASP A 123 19.63 -2.22 -8.93
CA ASP A 123 19.92 -3.64 -9.14
C ASP A 123 18.84 -4.51 -8.45
N ASP A 124 18.46 -5.64 -9.08
CA ASP A 124 17.35 -6.48 -8.59
C ASP A 124 17.59 -7.03 -7.18
N ASP A 125 18.82 -7.40 -6.85
CA ASP A 125 19.16 -7.91 -5.52
C ASP A 125 19.04 -6.79 -4.48
N LEU A 126 19.47 -5.58 -4.82
CA LEU A 126 19.35 -4.41 -3.96
C LEU A 126 17.88 -4.01 -3.79
N ALA A 127 17.09 -3.98 -4.86
CA ALA A 127 15.66 -3.68 -4.80
C ALA A 127 14.94 -4.68 -3.89
N SER A 128 15.22 -5.96 -4.05
CA SER A 128 14.68 -7.04 -3.20
C SER A 128 15.08 -6.89 -1.74
N LEU A 129 16.36 -6.59 -1.47
CA LEU A 129 16.85 -6.38 -0.11
C LEU A 129 16.15 -5.20 0.58
N LEU A 130 15.99 -4.08 -0.12
CA LEU A 130 15.35 -2.88 0.44
C LEU A 130 13.86 -3.08 0.67
N SER A 131 13.18 -3.76 -0.26
CA SER A 131 11.78 -4.16 -0.11
C SER A 131 11.58 -5.07 1.13
N LEU A 132 12.41 -6.09 1.28
CA LEU A 132 12.37 -7.00 2.43
C LEU A 132 12.69 -6.27 3.75
N ASN A 133 13.65 -5.32 3.73
CA ASN A 133 13.96 -4.52 4.90
C ASN A 133 12.76 -3.64 5.32
N GLN A 134 12.07 -3.02 4.37
CA GLN A 134 10.87 -2.23 4.65
C GLN A 134 9.75 -3.11 5.19
N SER A 135 9.53 -4.30 4.60
CA SER A 135 8.57 -5.28 5.09
C SER A 135 8.89 -5.72 6.53
N ALA A 136 10.16 -6.03 6.81
CA ALA A 136 10.60 -6.39 8.16
C ALA A 136 10.33 -5.24 9.16
N LEU A 137 10.63 -4.00 8.79
CA LEU A 137 10.36 -2.85 9.64
C LEU A 137 8.87 -2.69 9.93
N LEU A 138 8.00 -2.78 8.91
CA LEU A 138 6.54 -2.73 9.10
C LEU A 138 6.04 -3.88 10.00
N SER A 139 6.65 -5.07 9.90
CA SER A 139 6.31 -6.20 10.78
C SER A 139 6.62 -5.91 12.25
N LEU A 140 7.71 -5.19 12.53
CA LEU A 140 8.04 -4.77 13.90
C LEU A 140 7.01 -3.77 14.44
N TYR A 141 6.58 -2.80 13.63
CA TYR A 141 5.53 -1.87 14.01
C TYR A 141 4.19 -2.59 14.27
N ALA A 142 3.78 -3.48 13.38
CA ALA A 142 2.55 -4.26 13.53
C ALA A 142 2.59 -5.19 14.76
N SER A 143 3.74 -5.83 15.02
CA SER A 143 3.94 -6.66 16.22
C SER A 143 3.90 -5.83 17.49
N THR A 144 4.46 -4.62 17.46
CA THR A 144 4.41 -3.67 18.59
C THR A 144 2.98 -3.20 18.85
N ASP A 145 2.21 -2.94 17.80
CA ASP A 145 0.79 -2.56 17.90
C ASP A 145 -0.02 -3.66 18.61
N LEU A 146 0.14 -4.91 18.20
CA LEU A 146 -0.46 -6.07 18.89
C LEU A 146 0.05 -6.20 20.32
N GLY A 147 1.36 -6.07 20.52
CA GLY A 147 1.97 -6.15 21.85
C GLY A 147 1.38 -5.13 22.82
N ILE A 148 1.23 -3.87 22.40
CA ILE A 148 0.69 -2.80 23.23
C ILE A 148 -0.80 -2.99 23.46
N HIS A 149 -1.60 -3.16 22.40
CA HIS A 149 -3.05 -3.08 22.49
C HIS A 149 -3.73 -4.40 22.84
N TYR A 150 -3.12 -5.53 22.54
CA TYR A 150 -3.65 -6.85 22.85
C TYR A 150 -2.96 -7.50 24.05
N ASP A 151 -1.62 -7.49 24.09
CA ASP A 151 -0.84 -8.13 25.15
C ASP A 151 -0.54 -7.22 26.35
N GLY A 152 -0.81 -5.90 26.22
CA GLY A 152 -0.61 -4.92 27.29
C GLY A 152 0.85 -4.54 27.54
N TRP A 153 1.69 -4.54 26.50
CA TRP A 153 3.10 -4.16 26.62
C TRP A 153 3.25 -2.74 27.13
N SER A 154 4.14 -2.61 28.11
CA SER A 154 4.67 -1.32 28.55
C SER A 154 5.75 -0.82 27.59
N PHE A 155 6.18 0.43 27.78
CA PHE A 155 7.36 0.97 27.07
C PHE A 155 8.62 0.11 27.29
N SER A 156 8.78 -0.48 28.49
CA SER A 156 9.91 -1.37 28.78
C SER A 156 9.86 -2.66 27.96
N ASP A 157 8.67 -3.24 27.78
CA ASP A 157 8.46 -4.46 26.99
C ASP A 157 8.72 -4.17 25.50
N THR A 158 8.20 -3.04 25.00
CA THR A 158 8.46 -2.55 23.64
C THR A 158 9.96 -2.36 23.41
N THR A 159 10.67 -1.71 24.34
CA THR A 159 12.12 -1.51 24.24
C THR A 159 12.88 -2.85 24.22
N ALA A 160 12.47 -3.82 25.03
CA ALA A 160 13.08 -5.15 25.04
C ALA A 160 12.89 -5.86 23.71
N PHE A 161 11.68 -5.85 23.15
CA PHE A 161 11.36 -6.41 21.84
C PHE A 161 12.23 -5.82 20.72
N TRP A 162 12.29 -4.49 20.59
CA TRP A 162 13.04 -3.82 19.51
C TRP A 162 14.55 -4.03 19.64
N LYS A 163 15.06 -4.19 20.87
CA LYS A 163 16.47 -4.49 21.14
C LYS A 163 16.93 -5.81 20.52
N ASP A 164 16.06 -6.81 20.44
CA ASP A 164 16.38 -8.11 19.83
C ASP A 164 16.66 -7.98 18.32
N PHE A 165 16.19 -6.91 17.70
CA PHE A 165 16.45 -6.55 16.31
C PHE A 165 17.56 -5.49 16.15
N GLY A 166 18.29 -5.17 17.24
CA GLY A 166 19.41 -4.23 17.21
C GLY A 166 19.03 -2.76 17.29
N ILE A 167 17.75 -2.43 17.49
CA ILE A 167 17.24 -1.06 17.58
C ILE A 167 17.18 -0.66 19.05
N THR A 168 18.03 0.29 19.47
CA THR A 168 18.25 0.61 20.89
C THR A 168 18.13 2.10 21.24
N ASP A 169 17.88 2.97 20.26
CA ASP A 169 17.71 4.41 20.49
C ASP A 169 16.43 4.65 21.31
N GLN A 170 16.61 5.11 22.55
CA GLN A 170 15.51 5.29 23.49
C GLN A 170 14.56 6.43 23.10
N THR A 171 15.07 7.45 22.38
CA THR A 171 14.25 8.57 21.93
C THR A 171 13.34 8.10 20.79
N ALA A 172 13.90 7.46 19.77
CA ALA A 172 13.13 6.90 18.67
C ALA A 172 12.13 5.84 19.14
N LEU A 173 12.53 4.96 20.07
CA LEU A 173 11.62 3.95 20.62
C LEU A 173 10.46 4.56 21.42
N ARG A 174 10.68 5.68 22.10
CA ARG A 174 9.60 6.38 22.79
C ARG A 174 8.62 7.00 21.80
N GLU A 175 9.11 7.63 20.76
CA GLU A 175 8.28 8.20 19.69
C GLU A 175 7.43 7.10 19.02
N ILE A 176 8.04 5.95 18.70
CA ILE A 176 7.32 4.79 18.15
C ILE A 176 6.23 4.30 19.12
N TYR A 177 6.57 4.15 20.41
CA TYR A 177 5.62 3.68 21.41
C TYR A 177 4.42 4.63 21.56
N GLU A 178 4.69 5.94 21.68
CA GLU A 178 3.67 6.97 21.84
C GLU A 178 2.76 7.05 20.61
N LEU A 179 3.35 7.01 19.40
CA LEU A 179 2.62 6.99 18.13
C LEU A 179 1.67 5.79 18.04
N ILE A 180 2.13 4.59 18.43
CA ILE A 180 1.31 3.38 18.38
C ILE A 180 0.21 3.42 19.44
N VAL A 181 0.51 3.92 20.66
CA VAL A 181 -0.50 4.09 21.71
C VAL A 181 -1.62 5.05 21.26
N GLU A 182 -1.28 6.09 20.50
CA GLU A 182 -2.24 7.09 20.01
C GLU A 182 -3.22 6.52 18.99
N GLU A 183 -2.76 5.60 18.12
CA GLU A 183 -3.57 5.04 17.03
C GLU A 183 -3.60 3.50 17.04
N PRO A 184 -4.49 2.87 17.83
CA PRO A 184 -4.63 1.42 17.89
C PRO A 184 -4.95 0.80 16.53
N ALA A 185 -4.29 -0.32 16.20
CA ALA A 185 -4.43 -1.08 14.97
C ALA A 185 -3.99 -0.33 13.68
N HIS A 186 -3.30 0.82 13.84
CA HIS A 186 -2.84 1.62 12.71
C HIS A 186 -1.92 0.81 11.79
N TYR A 187 -0.90 0.18 12.34
CA TYR A 187 0.08 -0.57 11.54
C TYR A 187 -0.41 -1.94 11.06
N LEU A 188 -1.47 -2.47 11.66
CA LEU A 188 -2.09 -3.72 11.21
C LEU A 188 -2.74 -3.58 9.84
N LYS A 189 -3.38 -2.44 9.54
CA LYS A 189 -4.01 -2.21 8.24
C LYS A 189 -2.98 -2.22 7.09
N TYR A 190 -1.77 -1.74 7.34
CA TYR A 190 -0.67 -1.76 6.38
C TYR A 190 -0.07 -3.16 6.24
N TYR A 191 0.47 -3.72 7.32
CA TYR A 191 1.26 -4.93 7.26
C TYR A 191 0.42 -6.20 7.05
N VAL A 192 -0.66 -6.38 7.82
CA VAL A 192 -1.54 -7.54 7.63
C VAL A 192 -2.24 -7.44 6.29
N GLY A 193 -2.72 -6.25 5.91
CA GLY A 193 -3.30 -6.05 4.58
C GLY A 193 -2.32 -6.37 3.45
N TYR A 194 -1.05 -5.96 3.57
CA TYR A 194 0.02 -6.32 2.63
C TYR A 194 0.19 -7.84 2.51
N MET A 195 0.28 -8.55 3.64
CA MET A 195 0.43 -10.00 3.65
C MET A 195 -0.73 -10.72 2.97
N GLU A 196 -1.96 -10.27 3.21
CA GLU A 196 -3.15 -10.82 2.54
C GLU A 196 -3.07 -10.69 1.00
N PHE A 197 -2.57 -9.55 0.48
CA PHE A 197 -2.35 -9.40 -0.96
C PHE A 197 -1.23 -10.30 -1.49
N VAL A 198 -0.15 -10.48 -0.73
CA VAL A 198 0.92 -11.42 -1.09
C VAL A 198 0.37 -12.84 -1.17
N ASP A 199 -0.36 -13.28 -0.14
CA ASP A 199 -0.95 -14.62 -0.06
C ASP A 199 -1.95 -14.87 -1.22
N LEU A 200 -2.82 -13.92 -1.52
CA LEU A 200 -3.76 -14.01 -2.63
C LEU A 200 -3.06 -14.12 -3.99
N LYS A 201 -1.97 -13.36 -4.18
CA LYS A 201 -1.16 -13.45 -5.40
C LYS A 201 -0.43 -14.79 -5.50
N GLU A 202 0.19 -15.26 -4.43
CA GLU A 202 0.89 -16.55 -4.39
C GLU A 202 -0.07 -17.70 -4.69
N LYS A 203 -1.25 -17.72 -4.07
CA LYS A 203 -2.31 -18.68 -4.36
C LYS A 203 -2.73 -18.67 -5.83
N ALA A 204 -2.88 -17.50 -6.44
CA ALA A 204 -3.20 -17.38 -7.85
C ALA A 204 -2.07 -17.93 -8.73
N GLN A 205 -0.82 -17.67 -8.39
CA GLN A 205 0.34 -18.21 -9.11
C GLN A 205 0.46 -19.72 -8.99
N GLU A 206 0.26 -20.28 -7.81
CA GLU A 206 0.30 -21.72 -7.56
C GLU A 206 -0.82 -22.44 -8.33
N THR A 207 -2.01 -21.87 -8.35
CA THR A 207 -3.19 -22.50 -8.96
C THR A 207 -3.17 -22.39 -10.49
N TYR A 208 -2.76 -21.27 -11.04
CA TYR A 208 -2.93 -20.91 -12.46
C TYR A 208 -1.60 -20.63 -13.19
N GLY A 209 -0.48 -20.61 -12.50
CA GLY A 209 0.84 -20.30 -13.03
C GLY A 209 1.14 -18.79 -13.13
N SER A 210 2.39 -18.45 -13.39
CA SER A 210 2.87 -17.06 -13.37
C SER A 210 2.22 -16.15 -14.41
N ALA A 211 1.70 -16.69 -15.51
CA ALA A 211 0.99 -15.91 -16.53
C ALA A 211 -0.32 -15.27 -16.01
N TYR A 212 -0.81 -15.70 -14.84
CA TYR A 212 -2.04 -15.18 -14.24
C TYR A 212 -1.83 -14.08 -13.21
N SER A 213 -0.60 -13.65 -12.97
CA SER A 213 -0.33 -12.56 -12.02
C SER A 213 -1.08 -11.26 -12.40
N ASP A 214 -1.12 -10.92 -13.68
CA ASP A 214 -1.84 -9.74 -14.17
C ASP A 214 -3.36 -9.90 -14.06
N LEU A 215 -3.87 -11.11 -14.29
CA LEU A 215 -5.29 -11.43 -14.10
C LEU A 215 -5.67 -11.38 -12.63
N ALA A 216 -4.79 -11.80 -11.72
CA ALA A 216 -5.01 -11.68 -10.29
C ALA A 216 -5.11 -10.21 -9.87
N HIS A 217 -4.19 -9.34 -10.30
CA HIS A 217 -4.27 -7.91 -10.03
C HIS A 217 -5.57 -7.28 -10.58
N LYS A 218 -5.94 -7.64 -11.80
CA LYS A 218 -7.20 -7.19 -12.40
C LYS A 218 -8.42 -7.62 -11.58
N ALA A 219 -8.45 -8.88 -11.17
CA ALA A 219 -9.54 -9.42 -10.36
C ALA A 219 -9.65 -8.70 -9.01
N LEU A 220 -8.53 -8.56 -8.29
CA LEU A 220 -8.46 -7.86 -7.01
C LEU A 220 -8.98 -6.42 -7.11
N LEU A 221 -8.54 -5.67 -8.10
CA LEU A 221 -8.98 -4.29 -8.33
C LEU A 221 -10.46 -4.19 -8.74
N SER A 222 -10.96 -5.17 -9.52
CA SER A 222 -12.36 -5.19 -9.95
C SER A 222 -13.33 -5.54 -8.84
N ILE A 223 -12.91 -6.36 -7.87
CA ILE A 223 -13.69 -6.65 -6.66
C ILE A 223 -13.83 -5.39 -5.81
N GLY A 224 -12.78 -4.57 -5.76
CA GLY A 224 -12.70 -3.36 -4.95
C GLY A 224 -12.70 -3.63 -3.45
N PRO A 225 -12.76 -2.57 -2.60
CA PRO A 225 -12.64 -2.71 -1.16
C PRO A 225 -13.67 -3.67 -0.55
N ALA A 226 -13.17 -4.72 0.13
CA ALA A 226 -13.97 -5.74 0.80
C ALA A 226 -13.12 -6.45 1.90
N PRO A 227 -13.74 -7.20 2.81
CA PRO A 227 -13.02 -8.12 3.70
C PRO A 227 -12.27 -9.19 2.87
N PHE A 228 -11.05 -9.55 3.26
CA PHE A 228 -10.24 -10.52 2.51
C PHE A 228 -10.90 -11.90 2.36
N SER A 229 -11.64 -12.38 3.37
CA SER A 229 -12.40 -13.62 3.26
C SER A 229 -13.47 -13.60 2.17
N ILE A 230 -14.03 -12.43 1.86
CA ILE A 230 -14.98 -12.26 0.76
C ILE A 230 -14.25 -12.20 -0.58
N ILE A 231 -13.09 -11.51 -0.62
CA ILE A 231 -12.26 -11.44 -1.82
C ILE A 231 -11.79 -12.84 -2.23
N GLU A 232 -11.29 -13.63 -1.28
CA GLU A 232 -10.86 -15.01 -1.50
C GLU A 232 -12.01 -15.87 -2.08
N THR A 233 -13.16 -15.84 -1.42
CA THR A 233 -14.36 -16.57 -1.90
C THR A 233 -14.78 -16.14 -3.31
N TYR A 234 -14.67 -14.85 -3.62
CA TYR A 234 -15.00 -14.32 -4.95
C TYR A 234 -14.01 -14.81 -6.01
N LEU A 235 -12.70 -14.73 -5.72
CA LEU A 235 -11.66 -15.22 -6.62
C LEU A 235 -11.84 -16.72 -6.93
N ASP A 236 -12.07 -17.54 -5.90
CA ASP A 236 -12.23 -18.99 -6.05
C ASP A 236 -13.46 -19.39 -6.86
N ASN A 237 -14.57 -18.66 -6.73
CA ASN A 237 -15.85 -19.07 -7.29
C ASN A 237 -16.24 -18.39 -8.61
N TYR A 238 -15.74 -17.17 -8.87
CA TYR A 238 -16.31 -16.33 -9.92
C TYR A 238 -15.32 -15.82 -10.96
N TYR A 239 -14.05 -15.70 -10.64
CA TYR A 239 -13.10 -15.01 -11.51
C TYR A 239 -12.09 -15.93 -12.19
N LEU A 240 -11.59 -16.92 -11.50
CA LEU A 240 -10.50 -17.77 -11.97
C LEU A 240 -10.93 -19.03 -12.74
N PRO A 241 -12.13 -19.60 -12.55
CA PRO A 241 -12.58 -20.74 -13.35
C PRO A 241 -12.65 -20.48 -14.86
N ASP A 242 -12.95 -19.24 -15.27
CA ASP A 242 -13.03 -18.86 -16.69
C ASP A 242 -11.66 -18.56 -17.32
N ALA A 243 -10.62 -18.47 -16.51
CA ALA A 243 -9.26 -18.20 -16.92
C ALA A 243 -8.40 -19.47 -17.08
N ALA A 244 -8.92 -20.65 -16.74
CA ALA A 244 -8.19 -21.91 -16.93
C ALA A 244 -7.95 -22.18 -18.42
N PRO A 245 -6.71 -22.51 -18.83
CA PRO A 245 -6.42 -22.84 -20.22
C PRO A 245 -7.26 -24.04 -20.66
N GLN A 246 -7.94 -23.90 -21.81
CA GLN A 246 -8.58 -25.02 -22.51
C GLN A 246 -7.53 -25.96 -23.07
#